data_1b7f8f37543be5465ccc9e57a478f13c
#
_entry.id   1b7f8f37543be5465ccc9e57a478f13c
#
_cell.length_a   1.000
_cell.length_b   1.000
_cell.length_c   1.000
_cell.angle_alpha   90.00
_cell.angle_beta   90.00
_cell.angle_gamma   90.00
#
_symmetry.space_group_name_H-M   'P 1'
#
loop_
_entity.id
_entity.type
_entity.pdbx_description
1 polymer ?
#
loop_
_entity_poly.entity_id
_entity_poly.type
_entity_poly.pdbx_seq_one_letter_code
_entity_poly.pdbx_strand_id
1 'polypeptide(L)'
;DITSICGGLNINLGTLHKTSIEGMIKAGHRSNELGHPVLLDPVGAGASRFRTETALKLIKEIKFSVIRGNVSEIKTLAYGSGSTKGVDADVADAVTEENLENSIKFIKEFAKKSETIIAITGAIDLVSDGKRCFVIRNGRPEMGKITGTGCQLSGMMTAFLVANPNEQLEAAAAAVCTMGLAGEIGW
;
A
#
# COMPACT_ATOMS: atom_id res chain seq x y z
N ASP A 1 22.16 9.03 4.52
CA ASP A 1 22.55 10.25 3.76
C ASP A 1 21.48 10.63 2.72
N ILE A 2 21.18 9.77 1.72
CA ILE A 2 20.18 10.07 0.66
C ILE A 2 18.82 10.39 1.26
N THR A 3 18.34 9.60 2.21
CA THR A 3 17.05 9.81 2.90
C THR A 3 16.91 11.22 3.51
N SER A 4 18.03 11.83 3.93
CA SER A 4 18.03 13.16 4.55
C SER A 4 17.85 14.32 3.55
N ILE A 5 18.01 14.07 2.27
CA ILE A 5 17.85 15.08 1.20
C ILE A 5 16.63 14.81 0.31
N CYS A 6 15.93 13.69 0.51
CA CYS A 6 14.70 13.34 -0.19
C CYS A 6 13.48 13.73 0.65
N GLY A 7 12.40 14.16 0.00
CA GLY A 7 11.15 14.56 0.68
C GLY A 7 10.28 13.41 1.15
N GLY A 8 10.53 12.17 0.73
CA GLY A 8 9.77 10.97 1.09
C GLY A 8 10.52 9.68 0.79
N LEU A 9 9.98 8.56 1.29
CA LEU A 9 10.59 7.25 1.15
C LEU A 9 9.55 6.21 0.68
N ASN A 10 9.88 5.47 -0.39
CA ASN A 10 9.13 4.28 -0.79
C ASN A 10 9.95 3.03 -0.44
N ILE A 11 9.40 2.15 0.39
CA ILE A 11 9.99 0.85 0.73
C ILE A 11 9.21 -0.23 -0.04
N ASN A 12 9.88 -0.89 -0.98
CA ASN A 12 9.31 -1.94 -1.82
C ASN A 12 10.03 -3.28 -1.56
N LEU A 13 9.24 -4.35 -1.33
CA LEU A 13 9.76 -5.67 -1.00
C LEU A 13 9.94 -6.59 -2.21
N GLY A 14 9.82 -6.07 -3.44
CA GLY A 14 9.88 -6.86 -4.68
C GLY A 14 11.20 -7.60 -4.88
N THR A 15 12.32 -6.97 -4.53
CA THR A 15 13.69 -7.52 -4.64
C THR A 15 14.36 -7.62 -3.28
N LEU A 16 13.66 -8.20 -2.31
CA LEU A 16 14.10 -8.26 -0.93
C LEU A 16 15.30 -9.19 -0.73
N HIS A 17 16.33 -8.68 -0.07
CA HIS A 17 17.48 -9.42 0.40
C HIS A 17 17.69 -9.23 1.92
N LYS A 18 18.29 -10.20 2.60
CA LYS A 18 18.54 -10.09 4.05
C LYS A 18 19.34 -8.83 4.42
N THR A 19 20.32 -8.47 3.59
CA THR A 19 21.17 -7.30 3.80
C THR A 19 20.46 -5.97 3.60
N SER A 20 19.36 -5.92 2.83
CA SER A 20 18.61 -4.68 2.59
C SER A 20 17.67 -4.29 3.73
N ILE A 21 17.27 -5.25 4.58
CA ILE A 21 16.30 -5.03 5.65
C ILE A 21 16.78 -4.00 6.66
N GLU A 22 18.03 -4.09 7.08
CA GLU A 22 18.63 -3.13 8.01
C GLU A 22 18.69 -1.72 7.40
N GLY A 23 19.02 -1.63 6.12
CA GLY A 23 18.99 -0.36 5.38
C GLY A 23 17.59 0.24 5.30
N MET A 24 16.56 -0.59 5.04
CA MET A 24 15.16 -0.16 5.04
C MET A 24 14.73 0.38 6.40
N ILE A 25 15.08 -0.29 7.50
CA ILE A 25 14.78 0.16 8.86
C ILE A 25 15.45 1.50 9.16
N LYS A 26 16.76 1.62 8.88
CA LYS A 26 17.52 2.87 9.10
C LYS A 26 16.95 4.03 8.27
N ALA A 27 16.60 3.78 7.00
CA ALA A 27 16.00 4.78 6.14
C ALA A 27 14.60 5.20 6.63
N GLY A 28 13.78 4.23 7.06
CA GLY A 28 12.45 4.47 7.60
C GLY A 28 12.48 5.30 8.88
N HIS A 29 13.34 4.95 9.84
CA HIS A 29 13.53 5.73 11.07
C HIS A 29 13.99 7.15 10.74
N ARG A 30 14.95 7.30 9.82
CA ARG A 30 15.42 8.63 9.42
C ARG A 30 14.33 9.46 8.76
N SER A 31 13.49 8.85 7.90
CA SER A 31 12.33 9.55 7.33
C SER A 31 11.34 9.99 8.40
N ASN A 32 11.06 9.13 9.38
CA ASN A 32 10.15 9.47 10.49
C ASN A 32 10.70 10.61 11.35
N GLU A 33 12.02 10.62 11.65
CA GLU A 33 12.67 11.73 12.38
C GLU A 33 12.54 13.06 11.65
N LEU A 34 12.55 13.04 10.32
CA LEU A 34 12.42 14.23 9.49
C LEU A 34 10.97 14.63 9.19
N GLY A 35 9.99 13.84 9.64
CA GLY A 35 8.57 14.05 9.33
C GLY A 35 8.21 13.78 7.87
N HIS A 36 9.05 13.05 7.14
CA HIS A 36 8.80 12.72 5.73
C HIS A 36 7.82 11.55 5.60
N PRO A 37 6.93 11.56 4.59
CA PRO A 37 6.04 10.45 4.34
C PRO A 37 6.82 9.20 3.94
N VAL A 38 6.39 8.06 4.48
CA VAL A 38 6.95 6.73 4.16
C VAL A 38 5.83 5.86 3.63
N LEU A 39 6.04 5.25 2.47
CA LEU A 39 5.14 4.28 1.86
C LEU A 39 5.74 2.87 1.91
N LEU A 40 4.92 1.89 2.26
CA LEU A 40 5.25 0.46 2.16
C LEU A 40 4.50 -0.17 0.98
N ASP A 41 5.26 -0.81 0.09
CA ASP A 41 4.75 -1.72 -0.94
C ASP A 41 5.19 -3.16 -0.57
N PRO A 42 4.31 -3.95 0.11
CA PRO A 42 4.63 -5.26 0.66
C PRO A 42 4.57 -6.36 -0.38
N VAL A 43 5.19 -6.15 -1.54
CA VAL A 43 5.17 -7.08 -2.69
C VAL A 43 5.42 -8.51 -2.26
N GLY A 44 4.44 -9.40 -2.51
CA GLY A 44 4.52 -10.82 -2.23
C GLY A 44 4.34 -11.21 -0.77
N ALA A 45 3.80 -10.33 0.07
CA ALA A 45 3.29 -10.70 1.38
C ALA A 45 2.16 -11.73 1.21
N GLY A 46 2.20 -12.81 1.99
CA GLY A 46 1.31 -13.97 1.83
C GLY A 46 1.88 -15.06 0.92
N ALA A 47 2.55 -14.70 -0.17
CA ALA A 47 3.16 -15.67 -1.09
C ALA A 47 4.55 -16.13 -0.62
N SER A 48 5.26 -15.31 0.16
CA SER A 48 6.58 -15.62 0.70
C SER A 48 6.62 -15.33 2.20
N ARG A 49 6.97 -16.36 2.99
CA ARG A 49 7.14 -16.22 4.44
C ARG A 49 8.17 -15.13 4.77
N PHE A 50 9.30 -15.11 4.09
CA PHE A 50 10.36 -14.13 4.31
C PHE A 50 9.87 -12.68 4.06
N ARG A 51 9.11 -12.45 2.99
CA ARG A 51 8.53 -11.12 2.70
C ARG A 51 7.46 -10.75 3.71
N THR A 52 6.59 -11.68 4.10
CA THR A 52 5.55 -11.47 5.09
C THR A 52 6.13 -11.08 6.45
N GLU A 53 7.09 -11.86 6.95
CA GLU A 53 7.76 -11.59 8.22
C GLU A 53 8.51 -10.25 8.19
N THR A 54 9.13 -9.92 7.06
CA THR A 54 9.81 -8.64 6.88
C THR A 54 8.81 -7.48 6.86
N ALA A 55 7.71 -7.57 6.11
CA ALA A 55 6.67 -6.53 6.09
C ALA A 55 6.11 -6.27 7.49
N LEU A 56 5.76 -7.34 8.23
CA LEU A 56 5.27 -7.23 9.60
C LEU A 56 6.31 -6.63 10.56
N LYS A 57 7.60 -6.95 10.37
CA LYS A 57 8.68 -6.34 11.13
C LYS A 57 8.79 -4.84 10.84
N LEU A 58 8.80 -4.45 9.58
CA LEU A 58 8.88 -3.05 9.17
C LEU A 58 7.72 -2.21 9.72
N ILE A 59 6.48 -2.74 9.70
CA ILE A 59 5.31 -2.06 10.25
C ILE A 59 5.42 -1.82 11.76
N LYS A 60 6.14 -2.67 12.49
CA LYS A 60 6.39 -2.48 13.93
C LYS A 60 7.48 -1.43 14.20
N GLU A 61 8.45 -1.30 13.32
CA GLU A 61 9.64 -0.46 13.50
C GLU A 61 9.47 0.94 12.92
N ILE A 62 8.66 1.09 11.87
CA ILE A 62 8.55 2.33 11.08
C ILE A 62 7.10 2.79 11.06
N LYS A 63 6.87 4.08 11.27
CA LYS A 63 5.58 4.72 11.04
C LYS A 63 5.39 4.97 9.55
N PHE A 64 4.47 4.26 8.93
CA PHE A 64 4.11 4.45 7.53
C PHE A 64 2.97 5.46 7.38
N SER A 65 3.06 6.32 6.37
CA SER A 65 1.95 7.19 5.95
C SER A 65 0.93 6.41 5.13
N VAL A 66 1.41 5.52 4.26
CA VAL A 66 0.58 4.67 3.41
C VAL A 66 1.16 3.26 3.35
N ILE A 67 0.29 2.26 3.39
CA ILE A 67 0.59 0.88 3.00
C ILE A 67 -0.26 0.58 1.75
N ARG A 68 0.38 0.25 0.62
CA ARG A 68 -0.29 -0.02 -0.65
C ARG A 68 0.01 -1.44 -1.12
N GLY A 69 -1.01 -2.22 -1.44
CA GLY A 69 -0.85 -3.58 -1.95
C GLY A 69 -2.11 -4.07 -2.66
N ASN A 70 -2.08 -5.29 -3.19
CA ASN A 70 -3.29 -5.96 -3.63
C ASN A 70 -4.09 -6.48 -2.41
N VAL A 71 -5.31 -6.98 -2.66
CA VAL A 71 -6.20 -7.48 -1.59
C VAL A 71 -5.51 -8.55 -0.74
N SER A 72 -4.84 -9.51 -1.37
CA SER A 72 -4.19 -10.65 -0.69
C SER A 72 -3.03 -10.18 0.21
N GLU A 73 -2.20 -9.26 -0.27
CA GLU A 73 -1.10 -8.66 0.48
C GLU A 73 -1.62 -7.89 1.71
N ILE A 74 -2.63 -7.06 1.52
CA ILE A 74 -3.22 -6.25 2.60
C ILE A 74 -3.93 -7.14 3.64
N LYS A 75 -4.67 -8.17 3.22
CA LYS A 75 -5.25 -9.15 4.15
C LYS A 75 -4.18 -9.85 4.98
N THR A 76 -3.10 -10.28 4.33
CA THR A 76 -1.98 -10.93 5.02
C THR A 76 -1.40 -10.04 6.12
N LEU A 77 -1.27 -8.74 5.87
CA LEU A 77 -0.79 -7.80 6.89
C LEU A 77 -1.81 -7.55 8.00
N ALA A 78 -3.10 -7.47 7.65
CA ALA A 78 -4.16 -7.21 8.60
C ALA A 78 -4.33 -8.35 9.62
N TYR A 79 -4.18 -9.60 9.17
CA TYR A 79 -4.42 -10.80 9.98
C TYR A 79 -3.14 -11.48 10.50
N GLY A 80 -1.97 -11.13 9.96
CA GLY A 80 -0.69 -11.77 10.29
C GLY A 80 -0.50 -13.15 9.65
N SER A 81 0.71 -13.70 9.76
CA SER A 81 1.09 -14.98 9.12
C SER A 81 0.45 -16.24 9.74
N GLY A 82 -0.40 -16.09 10.77
CA GLY A 82 -0.95 -17.20 11.55
C GLY A 82 -2.47 -17.34 11.56
N SER A 83 -3.23 -16.41 10.99
CA SER A 83 -4.69 -16.37 11.15
C SER A 83 -5.49 -16.56 9.87
N THR A 84 -5.21 -17.65 9.13
CA THR A 84 -6.13 -18.11 8.08
C THR A 84 -7.35 -18.85 8.64
N LYS A 85 -7.41 -19.07 9.96
CA LYS A 85 -8.56 -19.69 10.63
C LYS A 85 -9.36 -18.61 11.36
N GLY A 86 -10.45 -18.17 10.77
CA GLY A 86 -11.44 -17.29 11.41
C GLY A 86 -11.70 -15.96 10.74
N VAL A 87 -11.17 -15.74 9.54
CA VAL A 87 -11.58 -14.62 8.71
C VAL A 87 -12.86 -15.01 8.02
N ASP A 88 -13.91 -14.21 8.19
CA ASP A 88 -15.13 -14.35 7.41
C ASP A 88 -14.73 -14.53 5.94
N ALA A 89 -15.23 -15.60 5.33
CA ALA A 89 -14.98 -16.00 3.94
C ALA A 89 -15.43 -14.94 2.90
N ASP A 90 -15.95 -13.80 3.39
CA ASP A 90 -16.65 -12.81 2.60
C ASP A 90 -15.78 -11.76 1.91
N VAL A 91 -14.48 -11.67 2.21
CA VAL A 91 -13.60 -10.80 1.43
C VAL A 91 -12.89 -11.64 0.39
N ALA A 92 -13.43 -11.69 -0.82
CA ALA A 92 -12.85 -12.38 -1.97
C ALA A 92 -11.42 -11.89 -2.28
N ASP A 93 -10.68 -12.60 -3.14
CA ASP A 93 -9.31 -12.24 -3.55
C ASP A 93 -9.24 -11.00 -4.45
N ALA A 94 -10.41 -10.42 -4.80
CA ALA A 94 -10.54 -9.17 -5.54
C ALA A 94 -11.71 -8.34 -5.00
N VAL A 95 -11.58 -7.01 -5.06
CA VAL A 95 -12.70 -6.09 -4.81
C VAL A 95 -13.60 -6.09 -6.04
N THR A 96 -14.88 -6.38 -5.85
CA THR A 96 -15.93 -6.39 -6.87
C THR A 96 -17.10 -5.55 -6.41
N GLU A 97 -18.04 -5.21 -7.30
CA GLU A 97 -19.26 -4.51 -6.91
C GLU A 97 -20.11 -5.29 -5.90
N GLU A 98 -20.10 -6.62 -5.98
CA GLU A 98 -20.88 -7.50 -5.10
C GLU A 98 -20.35 -7.51 -3.66
N ASN A 99 -19.02 -7.37 -3.47
CA ASN A 99 -18.38 -7.39 -2.15
C ASN A 99 -17.89 -6.02 -1.69
N LEU A 100 -18.25 -4.95 -2.41
CA LEU A 100 -17.69 -3.61 -2.21
C LEU A 100 -17.90 -3.10 -0.77
N GLU A 101 -19.10 -3.24 -0.22
CA GLU A 101 -19.41 -2.78 1.15
C GLU A 101 -18.55 -3.48 2.20
N ASN A 102 -18.38 -4.81 2.10
CA ASN A 102 -17.54 -5.60 2.99
C ASN A 102 -16.06 -5.19 2.84
N SER A 103 -15.63 -4.96 1.60
CA SER A 103 -14.26 -4.51 1.32
C SER A 103 -13.99 -3.11 1.88
N ILE A 104 -14.94 -2.18 1.78
CA ILE A 104 -14.85 -0.85 2.40
C ILE A 104 -14.78 -0.95 3.93
N LYS A 105 -15.62 -1.79 4.53
CA LYS A 105 -15.58 -2.02 5.98
C LYS A 105 -14.21 -2.55 6.42
N PHE A 106 -13.72 -3.59 5.75
CA PHE A 106 -12.42 -4.20 6.03
C PHE A 106 -11.27 -3.18 5.95
N ILE A 107 -11.17 -2.43 4.85
CA ILE A 107 -10.07 -1.47 4.67
C ILE A 107 -10.13 -0.35 5.72
N LYS A 108 -11.33 0.15 6.06
CA LYS A 108 -11.50 1.17 7.10
C LYS A 108 -11.10 0.66 8.48
N GLU A 109 -11.47 -0.56 8.82
CA GLU A 109 -11.09 -1.18 10.10
C GLU A 109 -9.57 -1.36 10.19
N PHE A 110 -8.95 -1.84 9.12
CA PHE A 110 -7.49 -2.01 9.10
C PHE A 110 -6.74 -0.68 9.13
N ALA A 111 -7.17 0.32 8.34
CA ALA A 111 -6.58 1.65 8.36
C ALA A 111 -6.68 2.31 9.74
N LYS A 112 -7.84 2.18 10.40
CA LYS A 112 -8.04 2.68 11.77
C LYS A 112 -7.14 1.97 12.79
N LYS A 113 -7.03 0.63 12.70
CA LYS A 113 -6.21 -0.19 13.61
C LYS A 113 -4.72 0.10 13.46
N SER A 114 -4.26 0.31 12.24
CA SER A 114 -2.85 0.56 11.92
C SER A 114 -2.45 2.04 11.99
N GLU A 115 -3.43 2.94 12.17
CA GLU A 115 -3.24 4.40 12.11
C GLU A 115 -2.51 4.85 10.83
N THR A 116 -2.80 4.17 9.72
CA THR A 116 -2.10 4.34 8.44
C THR A 116 -3.11 4.37 7.31
N ILE A 117 -2.89 5.18 6.29
CA ILE A 117 -3.68 5.10 5.06
C ILE A 117 -3.41 3.77 4.38
N ILE A 118 -4.47 3.04 4.06
CA ILE A 118 -4.38 1.78 3.32
C ILE A 118 -4.90 2.00 1.91
N ALA A 119 -4.12 1.54 0.92
CA ALA A 119 -4.51 1.53 -0.47
C ALA A 119 -4.53 0.09 -1.00
N ILE A 120 -5.71 -0.41 -1.33
CA ILE A 120 -5.91 -1.70 -2.01
C ILE A 120 -6.05 -1.43 -3.49
N THR A 121 -5.24 -2.07 -4.32
CA THR A 121 -5.30 -1.92 -5.78
C THR A 121 -5.68 -3.22 -6.48
N GLY A 122 -6.55 -3.12 -7.49
CA GLY A 122 -7.12 -4.24 -8.23
C GLY A 122 -8.02 -3.78 -9.37
N ALA A 123 -9.13 -4.48 -9.59
CA ALA A 123 -10.13 -4.06 -10.57
C ALA A 123 -10.94 -2.83 -10.09
N ILE A 124 -11.22 -2.78 -8.80
CA ILE A 124 -11.72 -1.61 -8.09
C ILE A 124 -10.70 -1.29 -7.01
N ASP A 125 -10.20 -0.06 -7.00
CA ASP A 125 -9.22 0.38 -6.03
C ASP A 125 -9.91 1.05 -4.84
N LEU A 126 -9.37 0.83 -3.64
CA LEU A 126 -9.86 1.43 -2.40
C LEU A 126 -8.71 2.15 -1.69
N VAL A 127 -8.96 3.39 -1.23
CA VAL A 127 -7.99 4.15 -0.44
C VAL A 127 -8.70 4.72 0.81
N SER A 128 -8.21 4.38 2.00
CA SER A 128 -8.89 4.76 3.26
C SER A 128 -7.93 5.17 4.37
N ASP A 129 -8.35 6.17 5.16
CA ASP A 129 -7.72 6.61 6.41
C ASP A 129 -8.42 6.02 7.66
N GLY A 130 -9.40 5.12 7.46
CA GLY A 130 -10.24 4.57 8.52
C GLY A 130 -11.52 5.37 8.80
N LYS A 131 -11.60 6.64 8.39
CA LYS A 131 -12.80 7.48 8.47
C LYS A 131 -13.49 7.57 7.12
N ARG A 132 -12.76 7.96 6.09
CA ARG A 132 -13.22 8.07 4.70
C ARG A 132 -12.65 6.93 3.88
N CYS A 133 -13.30 6.62 2.77
CA CYS A 133 -12.82 5.66 1.80
C CYS A 133 -13.16 6.17 0.40
N PHE A 134 -12.15 6.31 -0.45
CA PHE A 134 -12.30 6.53 -1.87
C PHE A 134 -12.44 5.19 -2.59
N VAL A 135 -13.39 5.11 -3.51
CA VAL A 135 -13.61 3.97 -4.41
C VAL A 135 -13.31 4.43 -5.82
N ILE A 136 -12.32 3.83 -6.44
CA ILE A 136 -11.76 4.25 -7.72
C ILE A 136 -11.96 3.14 -8.73
N ARG A 137 -12.55 3.45 -9.90
CA ARG A 137 -12.98 2.46 -10.92
C ARG A 137 -12.33 2.68 -12.28
N ASN A 138 -11.45 3.67 -12.38
CA ASN A 138 -10.74 3.92 -13.64
C ASN A 138 -9.55 2.97 -13.81
N GLY A 139 -9.01 2.92 -15.01
CA GLY A 139 -7.94 2.03 -15.40
C GLY A 139 -8.41 0.93 -16.34
N ARG A 140 -7.48 0.08 -16.75
CA ARG A 140 -7.73 -0.98 -17.74
C ARG A 140 -7.14 -2.31 -17.31
N PRO A 141 -7.82 -3.44 -17.61
CA PRO A 141 -7.33 -4.78 -17.29
C PRO A 141 -5.95 -5.10 -17.91
N GLU A 142 -5.64 -4.48 -19.04
CA GLU A 142 -4.38 -4.66 -19.76
C GLU A 142 -3.16 -4.17 -18.95
N MET A 143 -3.36 -3.21 -18.05
CA MET A 143 -2.29 -2.74 -17.13
C MET A 143 -1.74 -3.89 -16.28
N GLY A 144 -2.56 -4.89 -15.95
CA GLY A 144 -2.15 -6.08 -15.23
C GLY A 144 -1.15 -6.98 -15.99
N LYS A 145 -1.04 -6.82 -17.31
CA LYS A 145 -0.08 -7.54 -18.15
C LYS A 145 1.31 -6.91 -18.15
N ILE A 146 1.44 -5.70 -17.60
CA ILE A 146 2.70 -4.95 -17.54
C ILE A 146 3.30 -5.13 -16.16
N THR A 147 4.46 -5.80 -16.09
CA THR A 147 5.16 -6.00 -14.82
C THR A 147 5.65 -4.68 -14.26
N GLY A 148 5.39 -4.45 -12.98
CA GLY A 148 5.91 -3.29 -12.25
C GLY A 148 4.99 -2.08 -12.20
N THR A 149 3.80 -2.09 -12.83
CA THR A 149 2.83 -0.98 -12.75
C THR A 149 2.47 -0.65 -11.30
N GLY A 150 2.31 -1.66 -10.45
CA GLY A 150 2.09 -1.47 -9.01
C GLY A 150 3.26 -0.77 -8.32
N CYS A 151 4.48 -1.21 -8.57
CA CYS A 151 5.68 -0.58 -7.99
C CYS A 151 5.87 0.87 -8.48
N GLN A 152 5.54 1.16 -9.76
CA GLN A 152 5.52 2.51 -10.29
C GLN A 152 4.49 3.39 -9.59
N LEU A 153 3.26 2.86 -9.38
CA LEU A 153 2.23 3.56 -8.60
C LEU A 153 2.71 3.89 -7.19
N SER A 154 3.40 2.98 -6.50
CA SER A 154 3.93 3.23 -5.16
C SER A 154 4.95 4.38 -5.16
N GLY A 155 5.84 4.42 -6.14
CA GLY A 155 6.78 5.55 -6.32
C GLY A 155 6.05 6.87 -6.60
N MET A 156 5.10 6.86 -7.53
CA MET A 156 4.28 8.04 -7.86
C MET A 156 3.45 8.50 -6.66
N MET A 157 2.81 7.59 -5.93
CA MET A 157 2.04 7.90 -4.73
C MET A 157 2.91 8.58 -3.68
N THR A 158 4.15 8.11 -3.47
CA THR A 158 5.10 8.76 -2.57
C THR A 158 5.37 10.22 -2.98
N ALA A 159 5.53 10.49 -4.27
CA ALA A 159 5.71 11.86 -4.76
C ALA A 159 4.47 12.74 -4.53
N PHE A 160 3.26 12.19 -4.72
CA PHE A 160 2.01 12.89 -4.40
C PHE A 160 1.88 13.22 -2.91
N LEU A 161 2.27 12.30 -2.03
CA LEU A 161 2.27 12.53 -0.58
C LEU A 161 3.24 13.65 -0.18
N VAL A 162 4.43 13.67 -0.76
CA VAL A 162 5.44 14.73 -0.53
C VAL A 162 4.91 16.10 -0.97
N ALA A 163 4.24 16.15 -2.12
CA ALA A 163 3.69 17.39 -2.66
C ALA A 163 2.45 17.91 -1.89
N ASN A 164 1.78 17.03 -1.13
CA ASN A 164 0.52 17.35 -0.45
C ASN A 164 0.53 16.87 1.02
N PRO A 165 1.38 17.41 1.88
CA PRO A 165 1.60 16.90 3.24
C PRO A 165 0.36 16.99 4.14
N ASN A 166 -0.55 17.91 3.87
CA ASN A 166 -1.76 18.13 4.67
C ASN A 166 -2.99 17.35 4.17
N GLU A 167 -2.93 16.77 2.95
CA GLU A 167 -4.05 16.11 2.28
C GLU A 167 -3.62 14.71 1.79
N GLN A 168 -3.00 13.93 2.69
CA GLN A 168 -2.35 12.67 2.31
C GLN A 168 -3.33 11.61 1.78
N LEU A 169 -4.58 11.58 2.29
CA LEU A 169 -5.60 10.65 1.79
C LEU A 169 -5.99 10.98 0.35
N GLU A 170 -6.24 12.25 0.07
CA GLU A 170 -6.58 12.77 -1.25
C GLU A 170 -5.40 12.58 -2.21
N ALA A 171 -4.17 12.83 -1.76
CA ALA A 171 -2.96 12.62 -2.53
C ALA A 171 -2.78 11.16 -2.94
N ALA A 172 -3.01 10.22 -2.00
CA ALA A 172 -2.95 8.78 -2.28
C ALA A 172 -4.04 8.36 -3.30
N ALA A 173 -5.28 8.83 -3.13
CA ALA A 173 -6.37 8.56 -4.06
C ALA A 173 -6.11 9.17 -5.45
N ALA A 174 -5.59 10.40 -5.51
CA ALA A 174 -5.23 11.07 -6.77
C ALA A 174 -4.12 10.33 -7.52
N ALA A 175 -3.13 9.78 -6.82
CA ALA A 175 -2.08 8.95 -7.43
C ALA A 175 -2.68 7.70 -8.11
N VAL A 176 -3.63 7.01 -7.44
CA VAL A 176 -4.34 5.85 -8.02
C VAL A 176 -5.13 6.27 -9.26
N CYS A 177 -5.94 7.34 -9.16
CA CYS A 177 -6.70 7.87 -10.30
C CYS A 177 -5.77 8.25 -11.48
N THR A 178 -4.64 8.89 -11.21
CA THR A 178 -3.68 9.30 -12.25
C THR A 178 -3.10 8.09 -12.96
N MET A 179 -2.74 7.05 -12.22
CA MET A 179 -2.21 5.82 -12.80
C MET A 179 -3.24 5.10 -13.68
N GLY A 180 -4.49 5.02 -13.21
CA GLY A 180 -5.60 4.46 -13.97
C GLY A 180 -5.85 5.25 -15.26
N LEU A 181 -5.90 6.59 -15.17
CA LEU A 181 -6.09 7.46 -16.34
C LEU A 181 -4.94 7.33 -17.34
N ALA A 182 -3.69 7.24 -16.87
CA ALA A 182 -2.55 7.01 -17.74
C ALA A 182 -2.68 5.67 -18.51
N GLY A 183 -3.18 4.63 -17.85
CA GLY A 183 -3.47 3.33 -18.48
C GLY A 183 -4.59 3.42 -19.52
N GLU A 184 -5.62 4.23 -19.30
CA GLU A 184 -6.71 4.46 -20.26
C GLU A 184 -6.24 5.24 -21.50
N ILE A 185 -5.41 6.26 -21.30
CA ILE A 185 -4.89 7.10 -22.40
C ILE A 185 -3.83 6.35 -23.21
N GLY A 186 -3.02 5.53 -22.55
CA GLY A 186 -1.91 4.82 -23.17
C GLY A 186 -2.30 3.57 -23.96
N TRP A 187 -3.57 3.21 -23.94
CA TRP A 187 -4.15 2.08 -24.67
C TRP A 187 -4.92 2.58 -25.89
#